data_d01efbf19b0066d966f68996304a9de2
#
_entry.id   d01efbf19b0066d966f68996304a9de2
#
_cell.length_a   1.000
_cell.length_b   1.000
_cell.length_c   1.000
_cell.angle_alpha   90.00
_cell.angle_beta   90.00
_cell.angle_gamma   90.00
#
_symmetry.space_group_name_H-M   'P 1'
#
loop_
_entity.id
_entity.type
_entity.pdbx_description
1 polymer ?
#
loop_
_entity_poly.entity_id
_entity_poly.type
_entity_poly.pdbx_seq_one_letter_code
_entity_poly.pdbx_strand_id
1 'polypeptide(L)'
;ELQNYKYNRYKLFESFITSKGIVDYILENNPSLKNDYEVVHSLRECIQDRDYTEFKETIEAATQLDLSPGLKRVLRTLITYLPYIQNTCEHPTRTNGPIEGINNKIKVLKRNAYGFRNYYHFRNRIILITKMFAPKQKGIKQQLVA
;
A
#
# COMPACT_ATOMS: atom_id res chain seq x y z
N GLU A 1 -13.97 0.36 -4.17
CA GLU A 1 -15.04 0.11 -5.16
C GLU A 1 -15.73 1.41 -5.56
N LEU A 2 -16.02 1.57 -6.86
CA LEU A 2 -16.76 2.74 -7.34
C LEU A 2 -18.24 2.62 -6.95
N GLN A 3 -18.80 3.72 -6.42
CA GLN A 3 -20.19 3.73 -6.01
C GLN A 3 -21.12 3.59 -7.23
N ASN A 4 -21.85 2.49 -7.28
CA ASN A 4 -22.78 2.17 -8.36
C ASN A 4 -24.26 2.46 -8.01
N TYR A 5 -24.55 2.80 -6.75
CA TYR A 5 -25.90 2.99 -6.22
C TYR A 5 -26.28 4.45 -5.99
N LYS A 6 -25.30 5.38 -5.96
CA LYS A 6 -25.55 6.80 -5.75
C LYS A 6 -25.50 7.58 -7.05
N TYR A 7 -26.63 8.03 -7.51
CA TYR A 7 -26.76 8.86 -8.70
C TYR A 7 -26.57 10.33 -8.35
N ASN A 8 -25.71 11.00 -9.08
CA ASN A 8 -25.46 12.44 -8.97
C ASN A 8 -25.64 13.12 -10.32
N ARG A 9 -26.00 14.40 -10.28
CA ARG A 9 -26.08 15.21 -11.51
C ARG A 9 -24.74 15.91 -11.74
N TYR A 10 -24.14 15.67 -12.87
CA TYR A 10 -22.91 16.32 -13.29
C TYR A 10 -23.19 17.23 -14.48
N LYS A 11 -22.53 18.39 -14.54
CA LYS A 11 -22.75 19.40 -15.60
C LYS A 11 -22.53 18.89 -17.03
N LEU A 12 -21.70 17.86 -17.19
CA LEU A 12 -21.35 17.28 -18.50
C LEU A 12 -22.34 16.21 -18.97
N PHE A 13 -23.25 15.77 -18.09
CA PHE A 13 -24.20 14.71 -18.41
C PHE A 13 -25.64 15.26 -18.27
N GLU A 14 -26.47 14.99 -19.26
CA GLU A 14 -27.88 15.44 -19.27
C GLU A 14 -28.72 14.66 -18.21
N SER A 15 -28.29 13.46 -17.83
CA SER A 15 -28.96 12.59 -16.89
C SER A 15 -28.17 12.41 -15.59
N PHE A 16 -28.85 11.88 -14.57
CA PHE A 16 -28.18 11.44 -13.36
C PHE A 16 -27.35 10.20 -13.65
N ILE A 17 -26.09 10.19 -13.22
CA ILE A 17 -25.13 9.11 -13.48
C ILE A 17 -24.39 8.74 -12.19
N THR A 18 -23.98 7.48 -12.06
CA THR A 18 -23.14 7.01 -10.97
C THR A 18 -21.66 7.26 -11.24
N SER A 19 -20.83 7.22 -10.20
CA SER A 19 -19.36 7.32 -10.37
C SER A 19 -18.82 6.21 -11.28
N LYS A 20 -19.38 5.00 -11.17
CA LYS A 20 -19.04 3.90 -12.08
C LYS A 20 -19.43 4.22 -13.51
N GLY A 21 -20.65 4.70 -13.76
CA GLY A 21 -21.11 5.04 -15.10
C GLY A 21 -20.27 6.14 -15.77
N ILE A 22 -19.72 7.10 -15.01
CA ILE A 22 -18.78 8.08 -15.56
C ILE A 22 -17.50 7.40 -16.04
N VAL A 23 -16.94 6.48 -15.22
CA VAL A 23 -15.73 5.75 -15.59
C VAL A 23 -15.99 4.90 -16.83
N ASP A 24 -17.08 4.15 -16.86
CA ASP A 24 -17.45 3.32 -18.01
C ASP A 24 -17.56 4.16 -19.29
N TYR A 25 -18.23 5.32 -19.23
CA TYR A 25 -18.32 6.26 -20.34
C TYR A 25 -16.95 6.76 -20.82
N ILE A 26 -16.04 7.08 -19.90
CA ILE A 26 -14.69 7.55 -20.25
C ILE A 26 -13.89 6.43 -20.91
N LEU A 27 -13.98 5.21 -20.41
CA LEU A 27 -13.25 4.04 -20.91
C LEU A 27 -13.76 3.60 -22.27
N GLU A 28 -15.07 3.69 -22.54
CA GLU A 28 -15.67 3.41 -23.86
C GLU A 28 -15.16 4.37 -24.94
N ASN A 29 -14.94 5.63 -24.58
CA ASN A 29 -14.46 6.64 -25.50
C ASN A 29 -12.93 6.72 -25.63
N ASN A 30 -12.17 5.97 -24.81
CA ASN A 30 -10.71 5.98 -24.80
C ASN A 30 -10.12 4.57 -24.67
N PRO A 31 -9.96 3.83 -25.78
CA PRO A 31 -9.48 2.44 -25.74
C PRO A 31 -8.11 2.27 -25.08
N SER A 32 -7.18 3.21 -25.30
CA SER A 32 -5.85 3.16 -24.65
C SER A 32 -5.95 3.30 -23.13
N LEU A 33 -6.82 4.19 -22.64
CA LEU A 33 -7.07 4.35 -21.23
C LEU A 33 -7.79 3.12 -20.63
N LYS A 34 -8.62 2.46 -21.42
CA LYS A 34 -9.27 1.21 -21.01
C LYS A 34 -8.25 0.12 -20.72
N ASN A 35 -7.29 -0.09 -21.63
CA ASN A 35 -6.21 -1.07 -21.41
C ASN A 35 -5.40 -0.74 -20.15
N ASP A 36 -5.03 0.52 -19.94
CA ASP A 36 -4.32 0.96 -18.74
C ASP A 36 -5.13 0.66 -17.47
N TYR A 37 -6.43 0.97 -17.49
CA TYR A 37 -7.33 0.75 -16.37
C TYR A 37 -7.46 -0.74 -16.02
N GLU A 38 -7.68 -1.60 -17.01
CA GLU A 38 -7.81 -3.05 -16.83
C GLU A 38 -6.53 -3.66 -16.26
N VAL A 39 -5.36 -3.31 -16.81
CA VAL A 39 -4.07 -3.79 -16.32
C VAL A 39 -3.83 -3.37 -14.85
N VAL A 40 -4.10 -2.11 -14.50
CA VAL A 40 -3.93 -1.63 -13.12
C VAL A 40 -4.87 -2.34 -12.15
N HIS A 41 -6.12 -2.59 -12.57
CA HIS A 41 -7.09 -3.32 -11.74
C HIS A 41 -6.66 -4.77 -11.52
N SER A 42 -6.31 -5.51 -12.58
CA SER A 42 -5.85 -6.90 -12.47
C SER A 42 -4.61 -7.01 -11.57
N LEU A 43 -3.61 -6.14 -11.75
CA LEU A 43 -2.43 -6.15 -10.87
C LEU A 43 -2.78 -5.87 -9.41
N ARG A 44 -3.76 -4.99 -9.15
CA ARG A 44 -4.23 -4.70 -7.81
C ARG A 44 -4.93 -5.90 -7.18
N GLU A 45 -5.79 -6.60 -7.94
CA GLU A 45 -6.49 -7.80 -7.50
C GLU A 45 -5.49 -8.90 -7.14
N CYS A 46 -4.52 -9.19 -8.01
CA CYS A 46 -3.46 -10.17 -7.72
C CYS A 46 -2.74 -9.89 -6.40
N ILE A 47 -2.45 -8.62 -6.09
CA ILE A 47 -1.81 -8.26 -4.81
C ILE A 47 -2.77 -8.42 -3.63
N GLN A 48 -4.07 -8.11 -3.79
CA GLN A 48 -5.07 -8.30 -2.75
C GLN A 48 -5.27 -9.78 -2.43
N ASP A 49 -5.30 -10.62 -3.47
CA ASP A 49 -5.44 -12.08 -3.37
C ASP A 49 -4.11 -12.78 -3.03
N ARG A 50 -3.01 -12.01 -3.07
CA ARG A 50 -1.65 -12.47 -2.80
C ARG A 50 -1.16 -13.53 -3.78
N ASP A 51 -1.68 -13.50 -4.97
CA ASP A 51 -1.25 -14.38 -6.04
C ASP A 51 -0.08 -13.75 -6.81
N TYR A 52 1.13 -14.14 -6.41
CA TYR A 52 2.35 -13.68 -7.08
C TYR A 52 2.47 -14.25 -8.49
N THR A 53 1.98 -15.47 -8.72
CA THR A 53 2.09 -16.13 -10.03
C THR A 53 1.24 -15.38 -11.05
N GLU A 54 -0.03 -15.15 -10.72
CA GLU A 54 -0.94 -14.37 -11.57
C GLU A 54 -0.45 -12.94 -11.76
N PHE A 55 0.12 -12.32 -10.71
CA PHE A 55 0.71 -10.98 -10.81
C PHE A 55 1.82 -10.91 -11.86
N LYS A 56 2.72 -11.90 -11.89
CA LYS A 56 3.81 -11.98 -12.85
C LYS A 56 3.30 -12.20 -14.26
N GLU A 57 2.36 -13.11 -14.45
CA GLU A 57 1.73 -13.40 -15.74
C GLU A 57 1.00 -12.16 -16.27
N THR A 58 0.29 -11.45 -15.42
CA THR A 58 -0.40 -10.19 -15.78
C THR A 58 0.59 -9.12 -16.25
N ILE A 59 1.76 -8.98 -15.61
CA ILE A 59 2.80 -8.06 -16.08
C ILE A 59 3.33 -8.48 -17.46
N GLU A 60 3.60 -9.76 -17.66
CA GLU A 60 4.11 -10.29 -18.92
C GLU A 60 3.10 -10.05 -20.04
N ALA A 61 1.83 -10.35 -19.83
CA ALA A 61 0.76 -10.09 -20.77
C ALA A 61 0.60 -8.58 -21.06
N ALA A 62 0.68 -7.74 -20.05
CA ALA A 62 0.57 -6.29 -20.20
C ALA A 62 1.68 -5.68 -21.08
N THR A 63 2.86 -6.30 -21.16
CA THR A 63 3.93 -5.81 -22.06
C THR A 63 3.58 -5.90 -23.54
N GLN A 64 2.62 -6.73 -23.91
CA GLN A 64 2.16 -6.92 -25.29
C GLN A 64 1.03 -5.95 -25.68
N LEU A 65 0.46 -5.25 -24.72
CA LEU A 65 -0.65 -4.34 -24.94
C LEU A 65 -0.17 -2.93 -25.33
N ASP A 66 -1.03 -2.23 -26.07
CA ASP A 66 -0.82 -0.80 -26.30
C ASP A 66 -1.25 -0.02 -25.05
N LEU A 67 -0.26 0.37 -24.27
CA LEU A 67 -0.39 1.07 -22.99
C LEU A 67 0.24 2.46 -23.06
N SER A 68 -0.22 3.34 -22.20
CA SER A 68 0.38 4.68 -22.06
C SER A 68 1.86 4.61 -21.70
N PRO A 69 2.68 5.60 -22.12
CA PRO A 69 4.10 5.67 -21.77
C PRO A 69 4.32 5.72 -20.25
N GLY A 70 3.36 6.30 -19.50
CA GLY A 70 3.38 6.35 -18.05
C GLY A 70 3.29 4.94 -17.44
N LEU A 71 2.31 4.16 -17.85
CA LEU A 71 2.13 2.80 -17.34
C LEU A 71 3.26 1.87 -17.76
N LYS A 72 3.76 1.97 -19.00
CA LYS A 72 4.94 1.23 -19.45
C LYS A 72 6.17 1.46 -18.54
N ARG A 73 6.36 2.69 -18.04
CA ARG A 73 7.43 3.02 -17.08
C ARG A 73 7.19 2.36 -15.73
N VAL A 74 5.96 2.39 -15.23
CA VAL A 74 5.57 1.75 -13.96
C VAL A 74 5.79 0.24 -14.04
N LEU A 75 5.37 -0.42 -15.11
CA LEU A 75 5.56 -1.86 -15.30
C LEU A 75 7.04 -2.25 -15.26
N ARG A 76 7.93 -1.49 -15.92
CA ARG A 76 9.39 -1.72 -15.84
C ARG A 76 9.90 -1.64 -14.40
N THR A 77 9.38 -0.68 -13.63
CA THR A 77 9.73 -0.56 -12.21
C THR A 77 9.23 -1.77 -11.42
N LEU A 78 7.99 -2.21 -11.63
CA LEU A 78 7.43 -3.39 -10.96
C LEU A 78 8.23 -4.65 -11.28
N ILE A 79 8.66 -4.84 -12.54
CA ILE A 79 9.53 -5.96 -12.94
C ILE A 79 10.83 -5.96 -12.11
N THR A 80 11.43 -4.80 -11.91
CA THR A 80 12.66 -4.68 -11.08
C THR A 80 12.41 -5.06 -9.62
N TYR A 81 11.19 -4.81 -9.12
CA TYR A 81 10.81 -5.07 -7.73
C TYR A 81 10.07 -6.40 -7.51
N LEU A 82 9.95 -7.27 -8.54
CA LEU A 82 9.28 -8.57 -8.42
C LEU A 82 9.69 -9.40 -7.20
N PRO A 83 11.01 -9.53 -6.85
CA PRO A 83 11.39 -10.30 -5.66
C PRO A 83 10.82 -9.74 -4.35
N TYR A 84 10.66 -8.42 -4.26
CA TYR A 84 10.06 -7.78 -3.08
C TYR A 84 8.55 -7.94 -3.04
N ILE A 85 7.89 -7.95 -4.20
CA ILE A 85 6.45 -8.21 -4.33
C ILE A 85 6.15 -9.65 -3.93
N GLN A 86 6.98 -10.61 -4.37
CA GLN A 86 6.88 -12.00 -3.94
C GLN A 86 6.94 -12.11 -2.41
N ASN A 87 7.92 -11.48 -1.78
CA ASN A 87 8.01 -11.46 -0.32
C ASN A 87 6.77 -10.86 0.36
N THR A 88 6.12 -9.88 -0.29
CA THR A 88 4.89 -9.28 0.24
C THR A 88 3.71 -10.27 0.19
N CYS A 89 3.60 -11.04 -0.88
CA CYS A 89 2.58 -12.08 -1.02
C CYS A 89 2.80 -13.24 -0.04
N GLU A 90 4.05 -13.70 0.11
CA GLU A 90 4.42 -14.81 0.99
C GLU A 90 4.34 -14.45 2.48
N HIS A 91 4.53 -13.17 2.85
CA HIS A 91 4.61 -12.73 4.24
C HIS A 91 3.55 -11.68 4.59
N PRO A 92 2.27 -12.04 4.61
CA PRO A 92 1.14 -11.10 4.79
C PRO A 92 1.13 -10.37 6.13
N THR A 93 1.78 -10.92 7.14
CA THR A 93 1.86 -10.32 8.50
C THR A 93 2.95 -9.26 8.61
N ARG A 94 3.85 -9.16 7.65
CA ARG A 94 4.94 -8.17 7.64
C ARG A 94 4.51 -6.91 6.91
N THR A 95 3.77 -6.05 7.59
CA THR A 95 3.29 -4.78 7.07
C THR A 95 4.12 -3.61 7.57
N ASN A 96 4.00 -2.45 6.91
CA ASN A 96 4.62 -1.19 7.37
C ASN A 96 3.93 -0.59 8.60
N GLY A 97 2.79 -1.13 9.04
CA GLY A 97 2.04 -0.62 10.19
C GLY A 97 2.86 -0.41 11.46
N PRO A 98 3.70 -1.38 11.89
CA PRO A 98 4.56 -1.20 13.06
C PRO A 98 5.55 -0.04 12.93
N ILE A 99 6.17 0.15 11.76
CA ILE A 99 7.13 1.24 11.54
C ILE A 99 6.43 2.60 11.46
N GLU A 100 5.23 2.65 10.88
CA GLU A 100 4.39 3.85 10.87
C GLU A 100 3.98 4.24 12.29
N GLY A 101 3.59 3.28 13.11
CA GLY A 101 3.29 3.48 14.52
C GLY A 101 4.49 4.04 15.31
N ILE A 102 5.68 3.51 15.07
CA ILE A 102 6.95 4.02 15.66
C ILE A 102 7.23 5.44 15.17
N ASN A 103 7.13 5.70 13.88
CA ASN A 103 7.35 7.02 13.30
C ASN A 103 6.39 8.07 13.89
N ASN A 104 5.13 7.71 14.11
CA ASN A 104 4.17 8.60 14.76
C ASN A 104 4.54 8.88 16.22
N LYS A 105 4.96 7.87 16.99
CA LYS A 105 5.48 8.06 18.36
C LYS A 105 6.68 8.99 18.39
N ILE A 106 7.61 8.85 17.43
CA ILE A 106 8.79 9.71 17.30
C ILE A 106 8.36 11.17 17.01
N LYS A 107 7.40 11.37 16.10
CA LYS A 107 6.86 12.71 15.80
C LYS A 107 6.22 13.35 17.04
N VAL A 108 5.43 12.61 17.80
CA VAL A 108 4.81 13.08 19.05
C VAL A 108 5.90 13.42 20.09
N LEU A 109 6.90 12.54 20.27
CA LEU A 109 8.01 12.78 21.18
C LEU A 109 8.75 14.08 20.86
N LYS A 110 9.06 14.30 19.58
CA LYS A 110 9.72 15.52 19.11
C LYS A 110 8.87 16.77 19.39
N ARG A 111 7.57 16.68 19.19
CA ARG A 111 6.63 17.79 19.42
C ARG A 111 6.51 18.12 20.90
N ASN A 112 6.32 17.14 21.76
CA ASN A 112 6.16 17.33 23.21
C ASN A 112 7.41 17.87 23.89
N ALA A 113 8.59 17.64 23.30
CA ALA A 113 9.85 18.15 23.84
C ALA A 113 10.25 19.51 23.24
N TYR A 114 9.38 20.14 22.45
CA TYR A 114 9.69 21.39 21.72
C TYR A 114 11.00 21.33 20.92
N GLY A 115 11.42 20.11 20.55
CA GLY A 115 12.66 19.81 19.88
C GLY A 115 13.75 19.27 20.82
N PHE A 116 14.76 18.65 20.23
CA PHE A 116 15.92 18.14 20.97
C PHE A 116 17.20 18.84 20.44
N ARG A 117 17.96 19.45 21.33
CA ARG A 117 19.26 20.06 20.97
C ARG A 117 20.36 19.02 20.77
N ASN A 118 20.25 17.87 21.47
CA ASN A 118 21.24 16.79 21.44
C ASN A 118 20.65 15.54 20.80
N TYR A 119 21.27 15.11 19.70
CA TYR A 119 20.86 13.91 18.95
C TYR A 119 20.93 12.63 19.81
N TYR A 120 21.96 12.45 20.62
CA TYR A 120 22.12 11.25 21.43
C TYR A 120 21.03 11.10 22.50
N HIS A 121 20.64 12.20 23.14
CA HIS A 121 19.51 12.20 24.07
C HIS A 121 18.20 11.86 23.36
N PHE A 122 17.98 12.40 22.16
CA PHE A 122 16.81 12.09 21.36
C PHE A 122 16.77 10.61 20.97
N ARG A 123 17.87 10.08 20.42
CA ARG A 123 18.03 8.68 20.06
C ARG A 123 17.76 7.74 21.25
N ASN A 124 18.37 8.00 22.41
CA ASN A 124 18.19 7.17 23.60
C ASN A 124 16.73 7.18 24.06
N ARG A 125 16.05 8.31 23.98
CA ARG A 125 14.63 8.41 24.34
C ARG A 125 13.73 7.65 23.37
N ILE A 126 14.03 7.65 22.07
CA ILE A 126 13.34 6.82 21.08
C ILE A 126 13.51 5.35 21.45
N ILE A 127 14.72 4.89 21.69
CA ILE A 127 15.02 3.49 22.06
C ILE A 127 14.23 3.07 23.29
N LEU A 128 14.21 3.89 24.34
CA LEU A 128 13.47 3.61 25.57
C LEU A 128 11.94 3.51 25.34
N ILE A 129 11.37 4.44 24.58
CA ILE A 129 9.93 4.48 24.34
C ILE A 129 9.47 3.35 23.40
N THR A 130 10.28 3.00 22.42
CA THR A 130 9.94 1.94 21.47
C THR A 130 10.28 0.55 21.99
N LYS A 131 11.02 0.45 23.11
CA LYS A 131 11.53 -0.81 23.68
C LYS A 131 12.31 -1.65 22.66
N MET A 132 12.93 -1.04 21.66
CA MET A 132 13.63 -1.74 20.59
C MET A 132 14.75 -2.65 21.07
N PHE A 133 15.34 -2.33 22.22
CA PHE A 133 16.42 -3.09 22.84
C PHE A 133 16.10 -3.56 24.26
N ALA A 134 14.84 -3.54 24.67
CA ALA A 134 14.47 -4.15 25.94
C ALA A 134 14.68 -5.68 25.81
N PRO A 135 15.51 -6.30 26.64
CA PRO A 135 15.63 -7.75 26.65
C PRO A 135 14.24 -8.34 26.91
N LYS A 136 13.86 -9.35 26.11
CA LYS A 136 12.63 -10.10 26.39
C LYS A 136 12.74 -10.64 27.81
N GLN A 137 11.92 -10.17 28.73
CA GLN A 137 11.82 -10.77 30.05
C GLN A 137 11.42 -12.25 29.84
N LYS A 138 12.36 -13.16 30.07
CA LYS A 138 12.02 -14.57 30.25
C LYS A 138 11.06 -14.63 31.45
N GLY A 139 9.84 -15.08 31.20
CA GLY A 139 8.83 -15.18 32.24
C GLY A 139 9.40 -15.85 33.46
N ILE A 140 9.39 -15.15 34.58
CA ILE A 140 9.68 -15.74 35.89
C ILE A 140 8.55 -16.73 36.12
N LYS A 141 8.84 -18.02 35.98
CA LYS A 141 7.94 -19.06 36.47
C LYS A 141 7.89 -18.86 37.99
N GLN A 142 6.79 -18.28 38.47
CA GLN A 142 6.47 -18.35 39.89
C GLN A 142 6.35 -19.83 40.25
N GLN A 143 7.38 -20.37 40.92
CA GLN A 143 7.24 -21.60 41.64
C GLN A 143 6.34 -21.28 42.84
N LEU A 144 5.09 -21.73 42.73
CA LEU A 144 4.21 -21.86 43.88
C LEU A 144 4.89 -22.87 44.86
N VAL A 145 5.41 -22.32 45.91
CA VAL A 145 5.83 -23.11 47.06
C VAL A 145 4.55 -23.53 47.78
N ALA A 146 4.36 -24.83 47.88
CA ALA A 146 3.29 -25.47 48.63
C ALA A 146 3.43 -25.22 50.13
#